data_7c0d468260341a1a5369a468cb38b10a
#
_entry.id   7c0d468260341a1a5369a468cb38b10a
#
_cell.length_a   1.000
_cell.length_b   1.000
_cell.length_c   1.000
_cell.angle_alpha   90.00
_cell.angle_beta   90.00
_cell.angle_gamma   90.00
#
_symmetry.space_group_name_H-M   'P 1'
#
loop_
_entity.id
_entity.type
_entity.pdbx_description
1 polymer ?
#
loop_
_entity_poly.entity_id
_entity_poly.type
_entity_poly.pdbx_seq_one_letter_code
_entity_poly.pdbx_strand_id
1 'polypeptide(L)'
;MSQKTITVNNIKYIIKNKNDIIQNTILNGAQWNNDIVLLIGQWIRKFNLKHFLNIGSHIGTVALPLSRYFEKVTAIEPFPPSFTHFEEHLKLNNIKNIESYNYAMGEIESNVFFLDSDHERVKNNSGGIHAITEDDINRKRLSSHLHSKKYQIKMKKLDDLPIDKFDIMLIDVEGREFETIRGGKSKILKYTPIIILEIWNNSKRKFENLLTTKEQILKYLEDLNYDKVNQVNDNFIFFHKSFKN
;
A
#
# COMPACT_ATOMS: atom_id res chain seq x y z
N MET A 1 28.47 7.41 -0.02
CA MET A 1 28.16 7.35 -1.46
C MET A 1 27.24 8.51 -1.79
N SER A 2 27.48 9.24 -2.89
CA SER A 2 26.57 10.33 -3.30
C SER A 2 25.21 9.74 -3.67
N GLN A 3 24.14 10.24 -3.06
CA GLN A 3 22.78 9.88 -3.43
C GLN A 3 22.56 10.29 -4.89
N LYS A 4 22.07 9.35 -5.71
CA LYS A 4 21.76 9.61 -7.11
C LYS A 4 20.29 9.98 -7.25
N THR A 5 20.01 11.08 -7.93
CA THR A 5 18.63 11.48 -8.27
C THR A 5 18.33 11.10 -9.72
N ILE A 6 17.21 10.45 -9.94
CA ILE A 6 16.73 10.02 -11.27
C ILE A 6 15.33 10.63 -11.48
N THR A 7 15.07 11.06 -12.70
CA THR A 7 13.75 11.56 -13.09
C THR A 7 13.04 10.52 -13.97
N VAL A 8 11.88 10.05 -13.53
CA VAL A 8 10.99 9.16 -14.30
C VAL A 8 9.60 9.79 -14.34
N ASN A 9 9.03 9.92 -15.53
CA ASN A 9 7.70 10.54 -15.74
C ASN A 9 7.56 11.91 -15.02
N ASN A 10 8.62 12.72 -15.09
CA ASN A 10 8.75 14.03 -14.43
C ASN A 10 8.69 14.00 -12.88
N ILE A 11 8.83 12.85 -12.25
CA ILE A 11 9.05 12.69 -10.81
C ILE A 11 10.52 12.43 -10.56
N LYS A 12 11.09 13.17 -9.62
CA LYS A 12 12.46 12.97 -9.15
C LYS A 12 12.49 11.97 -8.01
N TYR A 13 13.29 10.94 -8.14
CA TYR A 13 13.49 9.89 -7.13
C TYR A 13 14.94 9.88 -6.65
N ILE A 14 15.14 9.77 -5.35
CA ILE A 14 16.44 9.52 -4.72
C ILE A 14 16.67 8.02 -4.72
N ILE A 15 17.83 7.57 -5.19
CA ILE A 15 18.22 6.17 -5.16
C ILE A 15 19.20 5.97 -4.00
N LYS A 16 18.77 5.25 -2.98
CA LYS A 16 19.56 4.91 -1.78
C LYS A 16 20.15 3.50 -1.86
N ASN A 17 19.47 2.59 -2.56
CA ASN A 17 19.87 1.19 -2.68
C ASN A 17 19.67 0.68 -4.12
N LYS A 18 20.76 0.57 -4.86
CA LYS A 18 20.74 0.06 -6.24
C LYS A 18 20.43 -1.45 -6.37
N ASN A 19 20.51 -2.19 -5.28
CA ASN A 19 20.22 -3.63 -5.26
C ASN A 19 18.73 -3.90 -4.97
N ASP A 20 18.00 -2.88 -4.50
CA ASP A 20 16.56 -2.97 -4.32
C ASP A 20 15.87 -2.98 -5.69
N ILE A 21 15.00 -3.95 -5.94
CA ILE A 21 14.38 -4.16 -7.25
C ILE A 21 13.56 -2.94 -7.70
N ILE A 22 12.87 -2.27 -6.78
CA ILE A 22 12.04 -1.10 -7.07
C ILE A 22 12.91 0.09 -7.43
N GLN A 23 13.91 0.39 -6.60
CA GLN A 23 14.85 1.48 -6.84
C GLN A 23 15.73 1.22 -8.06
N ASN A 24 16.09 -0.03 -8.34
CA ASN A 24 16.82 -0.39 -9.55
C ASN A 24 16.00 -0.21 -10.82
N THR A 25 14.70 -0.53 -10.78
CA THR A 25 13.77 -0.25 -11.89
C THR A 25 13.73 1.24 -12.20
N ILE A 26 13.60 2.08 -11.16
CA ILE A 26 13.64 3.55 -11.29
C ILE A 26 15.00 4.04 -11.79
N LEU A 27 16.09 3.48 -11.28
CA LEU A 27 17.46 3.81 -11.69
C LEU A 27 17.68 3.58 -13.19
N ASN A 28 17.02 2.59 -13.76
CA ASN A 28 17.03 2.27 -15.19
C ASN A 28 15.97 3.07 -16.01
N GLY A 29 15.35 4.08 -15.42
CA GLY A 29 14.42 4.98 -16.10
C GLY A 29 13.00 4.44 -16.26
N ALA A 30 12.66 3.32 -15.62
CA ALA A 30 11.31 2.73 -15.69
C ALA A 30 10.48 3.07 -14.45
N GLN A 31 9.16 3.21 -14.64
CA GLN A 31 8.20 3.42 -13.58
C GLN A 31 7.80 2.08 -12.95
N TRP A 32 7.96 1.96 -11.64
CA TRP A 32 7.42 0.81 -10.89
C TRP A 32 5.89 0.88 -10.83
N ASN A 33 5.20 -0.26 -10.94
CA ASN A 33 3.74 -0.34 -11.00
C ASN A 33 3.11 0.56 -12.09
N ASN A 34 3.78 0.68 -13.25
CA ASN A 34 3.36 1.57 -14.32
C ASN A 34 1.97 1.25 -14.87
N ASP A 35 1.60 -0.01 -14.94
CA ASP A 35 0.28 -0.51 -15.34
C ASP A 35 -0.85 0.03 -14.45
N ILE A 36 -0.65 0.04 -13.12
CA ILE A 36 -1.59 0.60 -12.15
C ILE A 36 -1.65 2.13 -12.25
N VAL A 37 -0.49 2.79 -12.41
CA VAL A 37 -0.45 4.25 -12.59
C VAL A 37 -1.21 4.67 -13.85
N LEU A 38 -1.02 3.97 -14.96
CA LEU A 38 -1.71 4.24 -16.23
C LEU A 38 -3.22 3.96 -16.12
N LEU A 39 -3.60 2.85 -15.50
CA LEU A 39 -5.00 2.47 -15.30
C LEU A 39 -5.75 3.54 -14.49
N ILE A 40 -5.21 3.92 -13.33
CA ILE A 40 -5.80 4.97 -12.49
C ILE A 40 -5.84 6.31 -13.26
N GLY A 41 -4.75 6.64 -13.97
CA GLY A 41 -4.66 7.87 -14.77
C GLY A 41 -5.76 7.98 -15.82
N GLN A 42 -6.12 6.88 -16.49
CA GLN A 42 -7.24 6.84 -17.43
C GLN A 42 -8.60 7.08 -16.75
N TRP A 43 -8.78 6.57 -15.53
CA TRP A 43 -10.04 6.66 -14.79
C TRP A 43 -10.30 8.02 -14.15
N ILE A 44 -9.26 8.77 -13.83
CA ILE A 44 -9.40 10.10 -13.21
C ILE A 44 -10.36 10.98 -14.01
N ARG A 45 -10.15 11.07 -15.32
CA ARG A 45 -11.01 11.87 -16.22
C ARG A 45 -12.35 11.19 -16.48
N LYS A 46 -12.32 9.88 -16.73
CA LYS A 46 -13.52 9.10 -17.06
C LYS A 46 -14.56 9.16 -15.96
N PHE A 47 -14.12 9.08 -14.69
CA PHE A 47 -14.99 8.98 -13.53
C PHE A 47 -14.96 10.21 -12.62
N ASN A 48 -14.27 11.29 -13.05
CA ASN A 48 -14.11 12.53 -12.28
C ASN A 48 -13.61 12.29 -10.85
N LEU A 49 -12.58 11.44 -10.70
CA LEU A 49 -11.99 11.10 -9.41
C LEU A 49 -11.16 12.26 -8.88
N LYS A 50 -11.34 12.62 -7.60
CA LYS A 50 -10.72 13.77 -6.96
C LYS A 50 -9.75 13.38 -5.83
N HIS A 51 -10.09 12.36 -5.06
CA HIS A 51 -9.35 11.94 -3.90
C HIS A 51 -8.89 10.50 -4.03
N PHE A 52 -7.58 10.30 -3.95
CA PHE A 52 -6.93 8.98 -4.00
C PHE A 52 -6.40 8.59 -2.62
N LEU A 53 -6.70 7.38 -2.19
CA LEU A 53 -6.15 6.77 -0.99
C LEU A 53 -5.20 5.62 -1.38
N ASN A 54 -3.93 5.74 -1.02
CA ASN A 54 -2.91 4.72 -1.26
C ASN A 54 -2.43 4.13 0.07
N ILE A 55 -2.80 2.90 0.35
CA ILE A 55 -2.40 2.15 1.55
C ILE A 55 -1.31 1.15 1.16
N GLY A 56 -0.12 1.27 1.76
CA GLY A 56 1.11 0.63 1.32
C GLY A 56 1.81 1.47 0.24
N SER A 57 2.04 2.76 0.54
CA SER A 57 2.59 3.69 -0.46
C SER A 57 4.09 3.49 -0.72
N HIS A 58 4.79 2.74 0.13
CA HIS A 58 6.23 2.50 0.04
C HIS A 58 6.99 3.82 -0.12
N ILE A 59 7.88 3.94 -1.11
CA ILE A 59 8.62 5.18 -1.41
C ILE A 59 7.83 6.14 -2.33
N GLY A 60 6.54 5.88 -2.56
CA GLY A 60 5.63 6.75 -3.30
C GLY A 60 5.54 6.48 -4.80
N THR A 61 5.93 5.31 -5.28
CA THR A 61 5.99 5.00 -6.73
C THR A 61 4.64 5.11 -7.44
N VAL A 62 3.52 4.98 -6.74
CA VAL A 62 2.18 5.19 -7.30
C VAL A 62 1.62 6.56 -6.91
N ALA A 63 1.75 6.95 -5.64
CA ALA A 63 1.20 8.20 -5.13
C ALA A 63 1.81 9.45 -5.79
N LEU A 64 3.14 9.48 -5.98
CA LEU A 64 3.85 10.65 -6.53
C LEU A 64 3.42 10.99 -7.96
N PRO A 65 3.46 10.06 -8.95
CA PRO A 65 3.06 10.40 -10.32
C PRO A 65 1.58 10.76 -10.42
N LEU A 66 0.71 10.12 -9.61
CA LEU A 66 -0.72 10.37 -9.61
C LEU A 66 -1.11 11.68 -8.91
N SER A 67 -0.31 12.19 -7.97
CA SER A 67 -0.62 13.43 -7.25
C SER A 67 -0.90 14.64 -8.16
N ARG A 68 -0.35 14.63 -9.36
CA ARG A 68 -0.54 15.71 -10.35
C ARG A 68 -1.96 15.80 -10.92
N TYR A 69 -2.72 14.74 -10.76
CA TYR A 69 -4.03 14.59 -11.39
C TYR A 69 -5.17 14.58 -10.37
N PHE A 70 -4.84 14.33 -9.09
CA PHE A 70 -5.80 14.36 -8.00
C PHE A 70 -5.80 15.70 -7.27
N GLU A 71 -6.94 16.11 -6.75
CA GLU A 71 -7.04 17.28 -5.86
C GLU A 71 -6.36 16.97 -4.52
N LYS A 72 -6.55 15.75 -4.00
CA LYS A 72 -5.94 15.26 -2.78
C LYS A 72 -5.51 13.80 -2.92
N VAL A 73 -4.36 13.48 -2.38
CA VAL A 73 -3.89 12.10 -2.18
C VAL A 73 -3.67 11.89 -0.68
N THR A 74 -4.12 10.77 -0.15
CA THR A 74 -3.74 10.30 1.17
C THR A 74 -2.89 9.05 0.99
N ALA A 75 -1.71 9.05 1.58
CA ALA A 75 -0.73 7.96 1.46
C ALA A 75 -0.37 7.40 2.84
N ILE A 76 -0.41 6.09 3.00
CA ILE A 76 -0.14 5.42 4.27
C ILE A 76 0.96 4.39 4.05
N GLU A 77 2.04 4.50 4.83
CA GLU A 77 3.18 3.59 4.76
C GLU A 77 3.67 3.26 6.17
N PRO A 78 3.62 1.98 6.59
CA PRO A 78 4.01 1.61 7.95
C PRO A 78 5.53 1.52 8.16
N PHE A 79 6.32 1.11 7.14
CA PHE A 79 7.75 0.88 7.32
C PHE A 79 8.53 2.20 7.42
N PRO A 80 9.12 2.57 8.60
CA PRO A 80 9.71 3.89 8.80
C PRO A 80 10.80 4.28 7.79
N PRO A 81 11.70 3.39 7.35
CA PRO A 81 12.67 3.74 6.31
C PRO A 81 12.04 4.11 4.97
N SER A 82 11.00 3.36 4.53
CA SER A 82 10.26 3.66 3.30
C SER A 82 9.46 4.95 3.44
N PHE A 83 8.78 5.15 4.57
CA PHE A 83 8.06 6.39 4.87
C PHE A 83 8.98 7.62 4.85
N THR A 84 10.14 7.55 5.52
CA THR A 84 11.12 8.64 5.50
C THR A 84 11.61 8.94 4.09
N HIS A 85 11.85 7.90 3.30
CA HIS A 85 12.28 8.04 1.90
C HIS A 85 11.17 8.67 1.05
N PHE A 86 9.91 8.30 1.29
CA PHE A 86 8.76 8.92 0.64
C PHE A 86 8.64 10.41 0.97
N GLU A 87 8.80 10.79 2.23
CA GLU A 87 8.80 12.18 2.68
C GLU A 87 9.92 13.02 2.01
N GLU A 88 11.09 12.44 1.80
CA GLU A 88 12.17 13.08 1.04
C GLU A 88 11.77 13.31 -0.43
N HIS A 89 11.06 12.35 -1.04
CA HIS A 89 10.55 12.51 -2.39
C HIS A 89 9.48 13.60 -2.50
N LEU A 90 8.58 13.72 -1.51
CA LEU A 90 7.59 14.80 -1.46
C LEU A 90 8.28 16.15 -1.46
N LYS A 91 9.28 16.33 -0.61
CA LYS A 91 10.07 17.57 -0.51
C LYS A 91 10.85 17.86 -1.82
N LEU A 92 11.52 16.85 -2.38
CA LEU A 92 12.30 16.99 -3.60
C LEU A 92 11.47 17.43 -4.82
N ASN A 93 10.21 16.98 -4.87
CA ASN A 93 9.27 17.27 -5.95
C ASN A 93 8.34 18.46 -5.65
N ASN A 94 8.46 19.08 -4.46
CA ASN A 94 7.59 20.16 -3.99
C ASN A 94 6.09 19.82 -4.06
N ILE A 95 5.73 18.55 -3.76
CA ILE A 95 4.35 18.07 -3.78
C ILE A 95 3.67 18.48 -2.48
N LYS A 96 2.49 19.13 -2.56
CA LYS A 96 1.75 19.72 -1.43
C LYS A 96 0.38 19.10 -1.19
N ASN A 97 -0.13 18.35 -2.12
CA ASN A 97 -1.47 17.75 -2.06
C ASN A 97 -1.47 16.27 -1.66
N ILE A 98 -0.34 15.76 -1.16
CA ILE A 98 -0.25 14.44 -0.52
C ILE A 98 -0.19 14.64 0.98
N GLU A 99 -1.14 14.05 1.68
CA GLU A 99 -1.12 13.88 3.14
C GLU A 99 -0.64 12.46 3.47
N SER A 100 0.46 12.35 4.20
CA SER A 100 1.14 11.09 4.48
C SER A 100 1.06 10.68 5.94
N TYR A 101 0.89 9.37 6.20
CA TYR A 101 0.79 8.79 7.53
C TYR A 101 1.70 7.59 7.70
N ASN A 102 2.47 7.56 8.79
CA ASN A 102 3.29 6.40 9.18
C ASN A 102 2.53 5.49 10.14
N TYR A 103 1.54 4.75 9.60
CA TYR A 103 0.75 3.77 10.32
C TYR A 103 0.63 2.47 9.53
N ALA A 104 0.47 1.34 10.21
CA ALA A 104 -0.10 0.15 9.61
C ALA A 104 -1.63 0.25 9.63
N MET A 105 -2.28 -0.41 8.66
CA MET A 105 -3.73 -0.50 8.63
C MET A 105 -4.19 -1.90 9.02
N GLY A 106 -5.26 -1.97 9.81
CA GLY A 106 -5.82 -3.23 10.27
C GLY A 106 -7.21 -3.08 10.85
N GLU A 107 -7.77 -4.17 11.38
CA GLU A 107 -9.11 -4.21 11.94
C GLU A 107 -9.20 -3.70 13.39
N ILE A 108 -8.10 -3.79 14.13
CA ILE A 108 -8.01 -3.38 15.54
C ILE A 108 -6.83 -2.45 15.74
N GLU A 109 -6.95 -1.50 16.67
CA GLU A 109 -5.82 -0.68 17.08
C GLU A 109 -4.84 -1.53 17.90
N SER A 110 -3.58 -1.58 17.48
CA SER A 110 -2.51 -2.33 18.16
C SER A 110 -1.13 -1.82 17.75
N ASN A 111 -0.08 -2.51 18.20
CA ASN A 111 1.26 -2.29 17.69
C ASN A 111 1.62 -3.41 16.71
N VAL A 112 2.34 -3.05 15.66
CA VAL A 112 3.00 -3.99 14.75
C VAL A 112 4.49 -3.77 14.76
N PHE A 113 5.22 -4.78 14.32
CA PHE A 113 6.67 -4.79 14.38
C PHE A 113 7.25 -5.15 13.02
N PHE A 114 8.43 -4.62 12.74
CA PHE A 114 9.30 -5.04 11.66
C PHE A 114 10.54 -5.70 12.29
N LEU A 115 10.95 -6.86 11.75
CA LEU A 115 12.02 -7.68 12.30
C LEU A 115 13.37 -7.34 11.65
N ASP A 116 14.45 -7.56 12.39
CA ASP A 116 15.81 -7.45 11.85
C ASP A 116 16.10 -8.51 10.76
N SER A 117 15.45 -9.67 10.85
CA SER A 117 15.55 -10.71 9.80
C SER A 117 15.03 -10.24 8.44
N ASP A 118 14.20 -9.22 8.42
CA ASP A 118 13.75 -8.59 7.18
C ASP A 118 14.87 -7.76 6.51
N HIS A 119 16.01 -7.55 7.19
CA HIS A 119 17.11 -6.75 6.67
C HIS A 119 17.66 -7.30 5.33
N GLU A 120 17.69 -8.60 5.13
CA GLU A 120 18.11 -9.21 3.86
C GLU A 120 17.05 -8.96 2.75
N ARG A 121 15.75 -9.01 3.09
CA ARG A 121 14.67 -8.63 2.16
C ARG A 121 14.73 -7.15 1.83
N VAL A 122 14.98 -6.28 2.82
CA VAL A 122 15.17 -4.83 2.62
C VAL A 122 16.28 -4.52 1.62
N LYS A 123 17.34 -5.33 1.60
CA LYS A 123 18.45 -5.13 0.65
C LYS A 123 18.05 -5.31 -0.80
N ASN A 124 17.09 -6.21 -1.08
CA ASN A 124 16.77 -6.63 -2.44
C ASN A 124 15.34 -6.29 -2.86
N ASN A 125 14.40 -6.18 -1.93
CA ASN A 125 13.01 -5.82 -2.17
C ASN A 125 12.39 -5.18 -0.92
N SER A 126 12.56 -3.87 -0.77
CA SER A 126 12.02 -3.13 0.37
C SER A 126 10.49 -3.00 0.34
N GLY A 127 9.87 -3.19 -0.82
CA GLY A 127 8.41 -3.19 -0.96
C GLY A 127 7.75 -4.46 -0.40
N GLY A 128 8.45 -5.59 -0.39
CA GLY A 128 7.92 -6.87 0.09
C GLY A 128 8.05 -7.11 1.60
N ILE A 129 8.24 -6.05 2.40
CA ILE A 129 8.35 -6.16 3.86
C ILE A 129 6.97 -6.01 4.47
N HIS A 130 6.56 -6.98 5.27
CA HIS A 130 5.28 -6.94 5.94
C HIS A 130 5.39 -6.74 7.46
N ALA A 131 4.44 -6.00 8.01
CA ALA A 131 4.32 -5.80 9.46
C ALA A 131 3.73 -7.04 10.12
N ILE A 132 4.25 -7.40 11.30
CA ILE A 132 3.76 -8.52 12.11
C ILE A 132 3.23 -8.03 13.46
N THR A 133 2.20 -8.71 13.97
CA THR A 133 1.65 -8.50 15.31
C THR A 133 2.32 -9.42 16.34
N GLU A 134 2.09 -9.17 17.62
CA GLU A 134 2.48 -10.13 18.69
C GLU A 134 1.85 -11.50 18.46
N ASP A 135 0.60 -11.56 18.02
CA ASP A 135 -0.07 -12.83 17.72
C ASP A 135 0.59 -13.58 16.56
N ASP A 136 1.08 -12.86 15.55
CA ASP A 136 1.85 -13.47 14.46
C ASP A 136 3.15 -14.06 14.97
N ILE A 137 3.85 -13.36 15.87
CA ILE A 137 5.08 -13.85 16.50
C ILE A 137 4.80 -15.14 17.28
N ASN A 138 3.76 -15.14 18.09
CA ASN A 138 3.35 -16.28 18.90
C ASN A 138 2.95 -17.48 18.04
N ARG A 139 2.15 -17.28 17.00
CA ARG A 139 1.71 -18.34 16.07
C ARG A 139 2.83 -18.91 15.23
N LYS A 140 3.72 -18.07 14.72
CA LYS A 140 4.87 -18.48 13.91
C LYS A 140 5.97 -19.12 14.75
N ARG A 141 5.82 -19.18 16.08
CA ARG A 141 6.83 -19.66 17.05
C ARG A 141 8.21 -19.05 16.78
N LEU A 142 8.23 -17.77 16.40
CA LEU A 142 9.46 -17.05 16.15
C LEU A 142 10.21 -16.95 17.48
N SER A 143 11.37 -17.59 17.58
CA SER A 143 12.16 -17.53 18.81
C SER A 143 12.66 -16.11 19.02
N SER A 144 12.49 -15.60 20.24
CA SER A 144 12.91 -14.24 20.63
C SER A 144 14.40 -13.94 20.40
N HIS A 145 15.22 -14.99 20.27
CA HIS A 145 16.67 -14.88 20.04
C HIS A 145 17.07 -14.71 18.58
N LEU A 146 16.19 -15.03 17.63
CA LEU A 146 16.48 -14.97 16.19
C LEU A 146 15.89 -13.73 15.51
N HIS A 147 14.94 -13.04 16.17
CA HIS A 147 14.19 -11.93 15.56
C HIS A 147 14.07 -10.79 16.55
N SER A 148 15.02 -9.85 16.52
CA SER A 148 14.86 -8.60 17.27
C SER A 148 13.84 -7.70 16.57
N LYS A 149 12.93 -7.10 17.35
CA LYS A 149 11.98 -6.09 16.88
C LYS A 149 12.76 -4.81 16.60
N LYS A 150 12.87 -4.43 15.34
CA LYS A 150 13.65 -3.23 14.96
C LYS A 150 12.83 -1.97 15.02
N TYR A 151 11.59 -2.03 14.49
CA TYR A 151 10.67 -0.91 14.48
C TYR A 151 9.34 -1.35 15.07
N GLN A 152 8.76 -0.49 15.89
CA GLN A 152 7.40 -0.63 16.41
C GLN A 152 6.56 0.52 15.88
N ILE A 153 5.43 0.22 15.23
CA ILE A 153 4.54 1.17 14.61
C ILE A 153 3.12 0.90 15.08
N LYS A 154 2.32 1.94 15.20
CA LYS A 154 0.90 1.81 15.51
C LYS A 154 0.15 1.27 14.29
N MET A 155 -0.67 0.27 14.52
CA MET A 155 -1.72 -0.17 13.60
C MET A 155 -3.02 0.53 13.98
N LYS A 156 -3.70 1.10 13.00
CA LYS A 156 -4.97 1.81 13.17
C LYS A 156 -6.04 1.27 12.24
N LYS A 157 -7.29 1.53 12.56
CA LYS A 157 -8.39 1.32 11.63
C LYS A 157 -8.45 2.48 10.65
N LEU A 158 -8.77 2.20 9.40
CA LEU A 158 -9.03 3.24 8.43
C LEU A 158 -10.23 4.12 8.86
N ASP A 159 -11.23 3.53 9.52
CA ASP A 159 -12.40 4.25 10.01
C ASP A 159 -12.06 5.32 11.04
N ASP A 160 -10.97 5.16 11.81
CA ASP A 160 -10.55 6.08 12.87
C ASP A 160 -9.60 7.19 12.37
N LEU A 161 -9.12 7.11 11.12
CA LEU A 161 -8.27 8.17 10.56
C LEU A 161 -9.10 9.39 10.13
N PRO A 162 -8.56 10.62 10.22
CA PRO A 162 -9.26 11.85 9.81
C PRO A 162 -9.26 12.03 8.28
N ILE A 163 -9.75 11.01 7.58
CA ILE A 163 -9.88 11.01 6.12
C ILE A 163 -11.35 11.22 5.78
N ASP A 164 -11.67 12.37 5.20
CA ASP A 164 -13.05 12.80 4.96
C ASP A 164 -13.70 12.10 3.77
N LYS A 165 -12.93 11.88 2.70
CA LYS A 165 -13.43 11.26 1.46
C LYS A 165 -12.29 10.64 0.67
N PHE A 166 -12.61 9.59 -0.09
CA PHE A 166 -11.78 9.06 -1.17
C PHE A 166 -12.66 8.41 -2.23
N ASP A 167 -12.33 8.63 -3.51
CA ASP A 167 -13.09 8.14 -4.66
C ASP A 167 -12.51 6.83 -5.19
N ILE A 168 -11.24 6.61 -4.96
CA ILE A 168 -10.49 5.40 -5.33
C ILE A 168 -9.48 5.09 -4.24
N MET A 169 -9.31 3.80 -3.93
CA MET A 169 -8.29 3.32 -3.01
C MET A 169 -7.47 2.18 -3.63
N LEU A 170 -6.16 2.23 -3.41
CA LEU A 170 -5.22 1.14 -3.68
C LEU A 170 -4.74 0.58 -2.35
N ILE A 171 -4.84 -0.74 -2.18
CA ILE A 171 -4.37 -1.45 -0.99
C ILE A 171 -3.33 -2.48 -1.44
N ASP A 172 -2.10 -2.28 -1.00
CA ASP A 172 -0.95 -3.16 -1.23
C ASP A 172 -0.15 -3.20 0.09
N VAL A 173 -0.53 -4.11 0.98
CA VAL A 173 -0.05 -4.17 2.37
C VAL A 173 0.54 -5.51 2.77
N GLU A 174 1.00 -6.24 1.73
CA GLU A 174 1.80 -7.45 1.91
C GLU A 174 1.12 -8.48 2.84
N GLY A 175 -0.15 -8.79 2.52
CA GLY A 175 -0.90 -9.86 3.16
C GLY A 175 -1.94 -9.43 4.21
N ARG A 176 -2.04 -8.13 4.56
CA ARG A 176 -3.02 -7.61 5.53
C ARG A 176 -4.22 -6.91 4.90
N GLU A 177 -4.50 -7.21 3.63
CA GLU A 177 -5.56 -6.57 2.85
C GLU A 177 -6.94 -6.78 3.51
N PHE A 178 -7.21 -7.99 4.00
CA PHE A 178 -8.48 -8.34 4.61
C PHE A 178 -8.75 -7.53 5.89
N GLU A 179 -7.77 -7.47 6.78
CA GLU A 179 -7.85 -6.70 8.02
C GLU A 179 -7.97 -5.20 7.73
N THR A 180 -7.30 -4.71 6.69
CA THR A 180 -7.36 -3.31 6.25
C THR A 180 -8.77 -2.95 5.77
N ILE A 181 -9.40 -3.80 4.93
CA ILE A 181 -10.77 -3.59 4.45
C ILE A 181 -11.76 -3.64 5.62
N ARG A 182 -11.60 -4.59 6.54
CA ARG A 182 -12.47 -4.71 7.73
C ARG A 182 -12.37 -3.48 8.63
N GLY A 183 -11.16 -2.97 8.84
CA GLY A 183 -10.92 -1.75 9.62
C GLY A 183 -11.38 -0.46 8.94
N GLY A 184 -11.72 -0.51 7.66
CA GLY A 184 -12.25 0.60 6.87
C GLY A 184 -13.70 0.43 6.44
N LYS A 185 -14.41 -0.57 6.97
CA LYS A 185 -15.74 -0.95 6.50
C LYS A 185 -16.72 0.22 6.45
N SER A 186 -16.76 1.06 7.49
CA SER A 186 -17.73 2.17 7.58
C SER A 186 -17.46 3.22 6.50
N LYS A 187 -16.20 3.59 6.30
CA LYS A 187 -15.81 4.54 5.25
C LYS A 187 -15.98 3.97 3.85
N ILE A 188 -15.64 2.70 3.65
CA ILE A 188 -15.84 2.00 2.38
C ILE A 188 -17.32 2.00 1.99
N LEU A 189 -18.20 1.65 2.90
CA LEU A 189 -19.65 1.69 2.66
C LEU A 189 -20.20 3.10 2.48
N LYS A 190 -19.64 4.09 3.20
CA LYS A 190 -20.07 5.49 3.10
C LYS A 190 -19.67 6.14 1.78
N TYR A 191 -18.45 5.90 1.32
CA TYR A 191 -17.88 6.59 0.15
C TYR A 191 -17.93 5.75 -1.13
N THR A 192 -18.13 4.46 -1.01
CA THR A 192 -18.19 3.49 -2.12
C THR A 192 -17.11 3.70 -3.19
N PRO A 193 -15.82 3.76 -2.79
CA PRO A 193 -14.72 4.05 -3.70
C PRO A 193 -14.53 2.92 -4.72
N ILE A 194 -13.84 3.20 -5.81
CA ILE A 194 -13.21 2.12 -6.60
C ILE A 194 -12.11 1.51 -5.73
N ILE A 195 -12.07 0.17 -5.63
CA ILE A 195 -11.06 -0.55 -4.85
C ILE A 195 -10.11 -1.28 -5.80
N ILE A 196 -8.82 -1.02 -5.67
CA ILE A 196 -7.75 -1.82 -6.27
C ILE A 196 -7.04 -2.51 -5.11
N LEU A 197 -6.94 -3.83 -5.17
CA LEU A 197 -6.47 -4.64 -4.06
C LEU A 197 -5.48 -5.70 -4.57
N GLU A 198 -4.23 -5.67 -4.08
CA GLU A 198 -3.33 -6.77 -4.29
C GLU A 198 -3.80 -7.98 -3.47
N ILE A 199 -4.04 -9.12 -4.11
CA ILE A 199 -4.43 -10.33 -3.39
C ILE A 199 -3.52 -11.50 -3.80
N TRP A 200 -2.69 -11.91 -2.87
CA TRP A 200 -1.85 -13.09 -3.07
C TRP A 200 -2.66 -14.36 -3.24
N ASN A 201 -2.16 -15.27 -4.07
CA ASN A 201 -2.74 -16.60 -4.20
C ASN A 201 -2.65 -17.38 -2.88
N ASN A 202 -3.49 -18.42 -2.74
CA ASN A 202 -3.58 -19.19 -1.50
C ASN A 202 -2.28 -19.91 -1.13
N SER A 203 -1.43 -20.27 -2.10
CA SER A 203 -0.14 -20.90 -1.84
C SER A 203 0.81 -19.92 -1.14
N LYS A 204 0.92 -18.67 -1.63
CA LYS A 204 1.71 -17.62 -0.98
C LYS A 204 1.13 -17.26 0.38
N ARG A 205 -0.20 -17.10 0.49
CA ARG A 205 -0.88 -16.83 1.75
C ARG A 205 -0.61 -17.91 2.80
N LYS A 206 -0.68 -19.19 2.41
CA LYS A 206 -0.36 -20.32 3.29
C LYS A 206 1.12 -20.34 3.69
N PHE A 207 2.02 -20.06 2.75
CA PHE A 207 3.46 -19.98 3.02
C PHE A 207 3.77 -18.88 4.05
N GLU A 208 3.10 -17.73 3.95
CA GLU A 208 3.23 -16.61 4.90
C GLU A 208 2.37 -16.80 6.18
N ASN A 209 1.72 -17.96 6.34
CA ASN A 209 0.85 -18.29 7.49
C ASN A 209 -0.29 -17.29 7.73
N LEU A 210 -0.84 -16.72 6.65
CA LEU A 210 -2.03 -15.88 6.73
C LEU A 210 -3.27 -16.72 6.98
N LEU A 211 -4.15 -16.22 7.85
CA LEU A 211 -5.36 -16.97 8.27
C LEU A 211 -6.49 -16.91 7.26
N THR A 212 -6.49 -15.90 6.39
CA THR A 212 -7.55 -15.67 5.40
C THR A 212 -7.15 -16.21 4.04
N THR A 213 -8.11 -16.82 3.33
CA THR A 213 -7.93 -17.23 1.95
C THR A 213 -8.32 -16.10 0.98
N LYS A 214 -7.88 -16.21 -0.26
CA LYS A 214 -8.29 -15.29 -1.33
C LYS A 214 -9.81 -15.26 -1.49
N GLU A 215 -10.46 -16.43 -1.47
CA GLU A 215 -11.92 -16.57 -1.63
C GLU A 215 -12.69 -15.85 -0.53
N GLN A 216 -12.18 -15.88 0.71
CA GLN A 216 -12.80 -15.16 1.83
C GLN A 216 -12.73 -13.63 1.63
N ILE A 217 -11.62 -13.11 1.08
CA ILE A 217 -11.49 -11.70 0.76
C ILE A 217 -12.47 -11.29 -0.34
N LEU A 218 -12.52 -12.09 -1.43
CA LEU A 218 -13.45 -11.84 -2.54
C LEU A 218 -14.90 -11.88 -2.09
N LYS A 219 -15.28 -12.89 -1.28
CA LYS A 219 -16.62 -13.02 -0.73
C LYS A 219 -16.98 -11.85 0.18
N TYR A 220 -16.07 -11.38 1.01
CA TYR A 220 -16.32 -10.24 1.87
C TYR A 220 -16.60 -8.95 1.08
N LEU A 221 -15.85 -8.70 -0.01
CA LEU A 221 -16.12 -7.56 -0.88
C LEU A 221 -17.47 -7.69 -1.61
N GLU A 222 -17.83 -8.90 -2.04
CA GLU A 222 -19.16 -9.18 -2.60
C GLU A 222 -20.28 -8.86 -1.58
N ASP A 223 -20.11 -9.25 -0.32
CA ASP A 223 -21.04 -8.96 0.78
C ASP A 223 -21.14 -7.45 1.10
N LEU A 224 -20.10 -6.67 0.75
CA LEU A 224 -20.12 -5.20 0.77
C LEU A 224 -20.67 -4.57 -0.52
N ASN A 225 -21.32 -5.36 -1.39
CA ASN A 225 -21.87 -4.94 -2.69
C ASN A 225 -20.83 -4.47 -3.72
N TYR A 226 -19.62 -5.07 -3.70
CA TYR A 226 -18.61 -4.86 -4.71
C TYR A 226 -18.53 -6.01 -5.70
N ASP A 227 -18.51 -5.69 -6.99
CA ASP A 227 -18.25 -6.64 -8.05
C ASP A 227 -16.80 -6.54 -8.52
N LYS A 228 -16.13 -7.69 -8.69
CA LYS A 228 -14.83 -7.74 -9.37
C LYS A 228 -15.04 -7.47 -10.85
N VAL A 229 -14.46 -6.38 -11.36
CA VAL A 229 -14.63 -5.95 -12.76
C VAL A 229 -13.41 -6.24 -13.63
N ASN A 230 -12.21 -6.32 -13.03
CA ASN A 230 -10.97 -6.55 -13.76
C ASN A 230 -9.87 -7.10 -12.84
N GLN A 231 -8.75 -7.46 -13.45
CA GLN A 231 -7.52 -7.85 -12.75
C GLN A 231 -6.31 -7.46 -13.60
N VAL A 232 -5.30 -6.86 -12.97
CA VAL A 232 -4.01 -6.53 -13.56
C VAL A 232 -2.93 -7.15 -12.67
N ASN A 233 -2.24 -8.18 -13.15
CA ASN A 233 -1.33 -9.01 -12.35
C ASN A 233 -2.03 -9.54 -11.08
N ASP A 234 -1.48 -9.29 -9.89
CA ASP A 234 -2.08 -9.67 -8.61
C ASP A 234 -3.04 -8.59 -8.05
N ASN A 235 -3.27 -7.51 -8.80
CA ASN A 235 -4.19 -6.42 -8.42
C ASN A 235 -5.59 -6.71 -8.94
N PHE A 236 -6.53 -6.90 -8.03
CA PHE A 236 -7.95 -7.11 -8.29
C PHE A 236 -8.69 -5.78 -8.19
N ILE A 237 -9.60 -5.54 -9.13
CA ILE A 237 -10.31 -4.27 -9.25
C ILE A 237 -11.78 -4.49 -9.00
N PHE A 238 -12.33 -3.69 -8.10
CA PHE A 238 -13.71 -3.79 -7.66
C PHE A 238 -14.44 -2.47 -7.80
N PHE A 239 -15.67 -2.53 -8.32
CA PHE A 239 -16.59 -1.41 -8.35
C PHE A 239 -17.79 -1.74 -7.47
N HIS A 240 -18.21 -0.77 -6.65
CA HIS A 240 -19.46 -0.91 -5.91
C HIS A 240 -20.64 -0.95 -6.87
N LYS A 241 -21.66 -1.77 -6.60
CA LYS A 241 -22.84 -1.94 -7.49
C LYS A 241 -23.62 -0.67 -7.75
N SER A 242 -23.52 0.33 -6.87
CA SER A 242 -24.10 1.66 -7.10
C SER A 242 -23.25 2.57 -8.02
N PHE A 243 -22.06 2.13 -8.41
CA PHE A 243 -21.18 2.92 -9.27
C PHE A 243 -21.81 3.02 -10.68
N LYS A 244 -22.17 4.23 -11.07
CA LYS A 244 -22.72 4.50 -12.41
C LYS A 244 -21.57 4.87 -13.36
N ASN A 245 -21.39 4.08 -14.41
CA ASN A 245 -20.47 4.35 -15.51
C ASN A 245 -20.88 5.58 -16.33
#